data_d31453adf6ae40314140930699dcb4d2
#
_entry.id   d31453adf6ae40314140930699dcb4d2
#
_cell.length_a   1.000
_cell.length_b   1.000
_cell.length_c   1.000
_cell.angle_alpha   90.00
_cell.angle_beta   90.00
_cell.angle_gamma   90.00
#
_symmetry.space_group_name_H-M   'P 1'
#
loop_
_entity.id
_entity.type
_entity.pdbx_description
1 polymer ?
#
loop_
_entity_poly.entity_id
_entity_poly.type
_entity_poly.pdbx_seq_one_letter_code
_entity_poly.pdbx_strand_id
1 'polypeptide(L)'
;NAMCNSAFAAGWDTGGDIESAVSCTRSAVESLTNVRMDGFMVVDFTGFEKMVDAIGGVPLYLDSEINSPMADLYLPAGQQTLNGQQALGLARARKGEGLDGSDLKRIDRQQDLLNAMASTVLSKNLLTDTPALIQFLNSATSSLTVSNEFSSITDLAGLALSLKGVSMDSIVFETVPIMDAPSDKNRVVWTSAAKDVWASMAADVPIPQSETAS
;
A
#
# COMPACT_ATOMS: atom_id res chain seq x y z
N ASN A 1 11.44 21.87 -6.33
CA ASN A 1 11.38 20.51 -5.73
C ASN A 1 10.04 20.33 -5.02
N ALA A 2 9.00 20.03 -5.78
CA ALA A 2 7.72 19.64 -5.23
C ALA A 2 7.83 18.22 -4.63
N MET A 3 7.18 17.97 -3.51
CA MET A 3 7.08 16.61 -2.96
C MET A 3 6.18 15.77 -3.89
N CYS A 4 6.43 14.47 -4.02
CA CYS A 4 5.65 13.59 -4.89
C CYS A 4 4.15 13.62 -4.55
N ASN A 5 3.79 13.71 -3.26
CA ASN A 5 2.40 13.81 -2.82
C ASN A 5 1.72 15.14 -3.21
N SER A 6 2.47 16.19 -3.55
CA SER A 6 1.89 17.45 -4.04
C SER A 6 1.36 17.35 -5.47
N ALA A 7 1.77 16.34 -6.23
CA ALA A 7 1.29 16.12 -7.59
C ALA A 7 -0.21 15.77 -7.60
N PHE A 8 -0.69 14.99 -6.62
CA PHE A 8 -2.11 14.68 -6.48
C PHE A 8 -2.93 15.95 -6.21
N ALA A 9 -2.49 16.77 -5.26
CA ALA A 9 -3.16 18.04 -4.94
C ALA A 9 -3.17 18.99 -6.16
N ALA A 10 -2.04 19.12 -6.86
CA ALA A 10 -1.95 19.97 -8.04
C ALA A 10 -2.87 19.49 -9.19
N GLY A 11 -2.99 18.17 -9.39
CA GLY A 11 -3.91 17.60 -10.36
C GLY A 11 -5.37 17.85 -9.97
N TRP A 12 -5.70 17.68 -8.68
CA TRP A 12 -7.02 17.99 -8.15
C TRP A 12 -7.39 19.47 -8.32
N ASP A 13 -6.48 20.37 -7.95
CA ASP A 13 -6.70 21.84 -8.05
C ASP A 13 -6.88 22.29 -9.51
N THR A 14 -6.34 21.54 -10.46
CA THR A 14 -6.43 21.88 -11.89
C THR A 14 -7.67 21.29 -12.54
N GLY A 15 -8.00 20.03 -12.30
CA GLY A 15 -9.06 19.29 -12.96
C GLY A 15 -10.37 19.17 -12.14
N GLY A 16 -10.27 19.24 -10.80
CA GLY A 16 -11.40 19.16 -9.87
C GLY A 16 -11.95 17.74 -9.67
N ASP A 17 -11.22 16.71 -10.13
CA ASP A 17 -11.62 15.31 -10.01
C ASP A 17 -10.46 14.38 -9.70
N ILE A 18 -10.78 13.15 -9.29
CA ILE A 18 -9.79 12.12 -8.95
C ILE A 18 -8.94 11.73 -10.17
N GLU A 19 -9.51 11.68 -11.35
CA GLU A 19 -8.81 11.25 -12.57
C GLU A 19 -7.68 12.22 -12.91
N SER A 20 -7.95 13.52 -12.86
CA SER A 20 -6.96 14.58 -13.03
C SER A 20 -5.84 14.52 -11.96
N ALA A 21 -6.23 14.29 -10.70
CA ALA A 21 -5.29 14.17 -9.58
C ALA A 21 -4.36 12.97 -9.76
N VAL A 22 -4.90 11.82 -10.12
CA VAL A 22 -4.12 10.59 -10.35
C VAL A 22 -3.28 10.69 -11.61
N SER A 23 -3.80 11.28 -12.69
CA SER A 23 -3.06 11.49 -13.93
C SER A 23 -1.79 12.34 -13.71
N CYS A 24 -1.91 13.41 -12.92
CA CYS A 24 -0.78 14.24 -12.53
C CYS A 24 0.23 13.45 -11.67
N THR A 25 -0.27 12.66 -10.71
CA THR A 25 0.57 11.81 -9.85
C THR A 25 1.30 10.76 -10.67
N ARG A 26 0.61 10.06 -11.57
CA ARG A 26 1.17 9.07 -12.49
C ARG A 26 2.30 9.67 -13.32
N SER A 27 2.05 10.80 -13.98
CA SER A 27 3.05 11.49 -14.78
C SER A 27 4.28 11.90 -13.97
N ALA A 28 4.08 12.36 -12.72
CA ALA A 28 5.18 12.70 -11.82
C ALA A 28 6.01 11.46 -11.44
N VAL A 29 5.37 10.34 -11.10
CA VAL A 29 6.06 9.11 -10.73
C VAL A 29 6.78 8.52 -11.94
N GLU A 30 6.16 8.41 -13.11
CA GLU A 30 6.78 7.92 -14.35
C GLU A 30 8.01 8.78 -14.73
N SER A 31 7.90 10.11 -14.61
CA SER A 31 9.02 11.02 -14.88
C SER A 31 10.19 10.85 -13.91
N LEU A 32 9.91 10.54 -12.65
CA LEU A 32 10.92 10.37 -11.60
C LEU A 32 11.59 8.99 -11.63
N THR A 33 10.84 7.96 -12.00
CA THR A 33 11.27 6.55 -11.88
C THR A 33 11.64 5.93 -13.22
N ASN A 34 11.15 6.51 -14.32
CA ASN A 34 11.17 5.90 -15.66
C ASN A 34 10.47 4.52 -15.71
N VAL A 35 9.58 4.25 -14.76
CA VAL A 35 8.72 3.06 -14.74
C VAL A 35 7.36 3.44 -15.29
N ARG A 36 6.92 2.77 -16.35
CA ARG A 36 5.59 2.97 -16.93
C ARG A 36 4.52 2.38 -16.02
N MET A 37 3.41 3.08 -15.89
CA MET A 37 2.23 2.62 -15.16
C MET A 37 1.08 2.35 -16.11
N ASP A 38 0.59 1.11 -16.13
CA ASP A 38 -0.48 0.68 -17.04
C ASP A 38 -1.86 1.09 -16.55
N GLY A 39 -2.05 1.26 -15.23
CA GLY A 39 -3.31 1.69 -14.66
C GLY A 39 -3.15 2.21 -13.24
N PHE A 40 -4.25 2.57 -12.63
CA PHE A 40 -4.27 3.02 -11.24
C PHE A 40 -5.48 2.47 -10.47
N MET A 41 -5.32 2.44 -9.16
CA MET A 41 -6.38 2.12 -8.22
C MET A 41 -6.28 3.05 -7.02
N VAL A 42 -7.35 3.76 -6.72
CA VAL A 42 -7.46 4.62 -5.53
C VAL A 42 -8.39 3.97 -4.53
N VAL A 43 -7.89 3.75 -3.34
CA VAL A 43 -8.63 3.16 -2.23
C VAL A 43 -8.88 4.25 -1.20
N ASP A 44 -10.13 4.53 -0.89
CA ASP A 44 -10.47 5.39 0.23
C ASP A 44 -10.46 4.61 1.57
N PHE A 45 -10.58 5.33 2.68
CA PHE A 45 -10.53 4.71 4.00
C PHE A 45 -11.65 3.70 4.23
N THR A 46 -12.86 4.03 3.78
CA THR A 46 -14.01 3.14 3.89
C THR A 46 -13.83 1.87 3.05
N GLY A 47 -13.27 2.01 1.85
CA GLY A 47 -12.93 0.87 0.99
C GLY A 47 -11.86 -0.03 1.59
N PHE A 48 -10.84 0.57 2.20
CA PHE A 48 -9.82 -0.19 2.90
C PHE A 48 -10.41 -1.00 4.06
N GLU A 49 -11.25 -0.39 4.92
CA GLU A 49 -11.92 -1.10 6.01
C GLU A 49 -12.75 -2.27 5.49
N LYS A 50 -13.57 -2.04 4.47
CA LYS A 50 -14.40 -3.09 3.86
C LYS A 50 -13.57 -4.23 3.24
N MET A 51 -12.43 -3.93 2.62
CA MET A 51 -11.55 -4.96 2.08
C MET A 51 -10.97 -5.85 3.18
N VAL A 52 -10.50 -5.24 4.28
CA VAL A 52 -10.01 -5.99 5.44
C VAL A 52 -11.12 -6.88 6.03
N ASP A 53 -12.31 -6.34 6.22
CA ASP A 53 -13.44 -7.10 6.77
C ASP A 53 -13.90 -8.22 5.83
N ALA A 54 -13.88 -7.99 4.51
CA ALA A 54 -14.26 -8.98 3.50
C ALA A 54 -13.33 -10.20 3.48
N ILE A 55 -12.04 -10.01 3.78
CA ILE A 55 -11.11 -11.14 3.95
C ILE A 55 -11.18 -11.77 5.35
N GLY A 56 -12.06 -11.27 6.23
CA GLY A 56 -12.26 -11.80 7.58
C GLY A 56 -11.21 -11.32 8.59
N GLY A 57 -10.66 -10.14 8.35
CA GLY A 57 -9.64 -9.52 9.19
C GLY A 57 -8.21 -9.92 8.80
N VAL A 58 -7.24 -9.23 9.39
CA VAL A 58 -5.81 -9.40 9.12
C VAL A 58 -5.10 -9.89 10.37
N PRO A 59 -4.50 -11.09 10.37
CA PRO A 59 -3.72 -11.59 11.48
C PRO A 59 -2.38 -10.84 11.53
N LEU A 60 -2.06 -10.29 12.70
CA LEU A 60 -0.81 -9.56 12.93
C LEU A 60 -0.29 -9.85 14.35
N TYR A 61 1.02 -9.96 14.50
CA TYR A 61 1.67 -10.05 15.80
C TYR A 61 2.26 -8.69 16.19
N LEU A 62 1.98 -8.25 17.41
CA LEU A 62 2.47 -6.97 17.94
C LEU A 62 3.42 -7.25 19.10
N ASP A 63 4.66 -6.79 19.02
CA ASP A 63 5.66 -6.95 20.07
C ASP A 63 5.30 -6.19 21.35
N SER A 64 4.57 -5.09 21.22
CA SER A 64 4.09 -4.26 22.32
C SER A 64 2.68 -3.75 22.06
N GLU A 65 2.00 -3.33 23.12
CA GLU A 65 0.70 -2.69 22.94
C GLU A 65 0.84 -1.37 22.19
N ILE A 66 -0.19 -1.04 21.42
CA ILE A 66 -0.30 0.23 20.70
C ILE A 66 -1.54 0.96 21.20
N ASN A 67 -1.32 2.16 21.75
CA ASN A 67 -2.40 3.04 22.17
C ASN A 67 -2.25 4.42 21.52
N SER A 68 -3.10 4.70 20.55
CA SER A 68 -3.10 5.96 19.80
C SER A 68 -4.49 6.60 19.81
N PRO A 69 -4.80 7.43 20.80
CA PRO A 69 -6.10 8.10 20.86
C PRO A 69 -6.41 8.97 19.64
N MET A 70 -5.36 9.53 18.99
CA MET A 70 -5.53 10.31 17.76
C MET A 70 -5.97 9.48 16.54
N ALA A 71 -5.71 8.18 16.57
CA ALA A 71 -6.13 7.24 15.52
C ALA A 71 -7.33 6.38 15.97
N ASP A 72 -7.89 6.66 17.14
CA ASP A 72 -8.95 5.86 17.78
C ASP A 72 -8.56 4.37 17.83
N LEU A 73 -7.33 4.09 18.29
CA LEU A 73 -6.74 2.77 18.23
C LEU A 73 -6.20 2.33 19.58
N TYR A 74 -6.65 1.15 20.01
CA TYR A 74 -6.04 0.38 21.09
C TYR A 74 -5.88 -1.08 20.64
N LEU A 75 -4.65 -1.57 20.68
CA LEU A 75 -4.29 -2.95 20.35
C LEU A 75 -3.36 -3.49 21.44
N PRO A 76 -3.71 -4.57 22.13
CA PRO A 76 -2.81 -5.21 23.08
C PRO A 76 -1.65 -5.91 22.35
N ALA A 77 -0.56 -6.16 23.06
CA ALA A 77 0.55 -6.96 22.56
C ALA A 77 0.14 -8.41 22.25
N GLY A 78 0.90 -9.08 21.39
CA GLY A 78 0.68 -10.48 21.01
C GLY A 78 -0.07 -10.65 19.70
N GLN A 79 -0.57 -11.87 19.47
CA GLN A 79 -1.30 -12.21 18.24
C GLN A 79 -2.69 -11.54 18.23
N GLN A 80 -2.95 -10.78 17.18
CA GLN A 80 -4.21 -10.09 16.94
C GLN A 80 -4.80 -10.51 15.60
N THR A 81 -6.12 -10.35 15.44
CA THR A 81 -6.78 -10.34 14.13
C THR A 81 -7.50 -9.01 14.02
N LEU A 82 -6.94 -8.11 13.22
CA LEU A 82 -7.44 -6.75 13.10
C LEU A 82 -8.64 -6.72 12.17
N ASN A 83 -9.73 -6.08 12.59
CA ASN A 83 -10.82 -5.71 11.70
C ASN A 83 -10.44 -4.47 10.87
N GLY A 84 -11.33 -4.04 9.95
CA GLY A 84 -11.07 -2.90 9.06
C GLY A 84 -10.72 -1.62 9.78
N GLN A 85 -11.48 -1.25 10.81
CA GLN A 85 -11.24 -0.04 11.61
C GLN A 85 -9.88 -0.11 12.33
N GLN A 86 -9.55 -1.24 12.94
CA GLN A 86 -8.28 -1.44 13.64
C GLN A 86 -7.09 -1.40 12.67
N ALA A 87 -7.21 -2.04 11.52
CA ALA A 87 -6.18 -2.03 10.48
C ALA A 87 -5.96 -0.61 9.92
N LEU A 88 -7.03 0.13 9.65
CA LEU A 88 -6.94 1.53 9.23
C LEU A 88 -6.32 2.41 10.32
N GLY A 89 -6.74 2.24 11.57
CA GLY A 89 -6.15 2.92 12.71
C GLY A 89 -4.65 2.69 12.79
N LEU A 90 -4.19 1.44 12.67
CA LEU A 90 -2.78 1.06 12.69
C LEU A 90 -1.99 1.68 11.53
N ALA A 91 -2.54 1.65 10.31
CA ALA A 91 -1.92 2.25 9.13
C ALA A 91 -1.73 3.77 9.25
N ARG A 92 -2.61 4.45 10.00
CA ARG A 92 -2.62 5.91 10.20
C ARG A 92 -1.89 6.35 11.46
N ALA A 93 -1.73 5.49 12.44
CA ALA A 93 -1.15 5.83 13.73
C ALA A 93 0.31 6.30 13.59
N ARG A 94 0.58 7.52 14.07
CA ARG A 94 1.93 8.11 14.08
C ARG A 94 2.47 8.34 15.49
N LYS A 95 1.57 8.66 16.42
CA LYS A 95 1.90 9.02 17.81
C LYS A 95 1.02 8.23 18.77
N GLY A 96 1.60 7.81 19.87
CA GLY A 96 0.93 7.06 20.92
C GLY A 96 1.91 6.15 21.64
N GLU A 97 1.43 5.44 22.64
CA GLU A 97 2.19 4.42 23.34
C GLU A 97 2.47 3.25 22.36
N GLY A 98 3.68 2.71 22.41
CA GLY A 98 4.14 1.70 21.44
C GLY A 98 4.52 2.26 20.06
N LEU A 99 4.47 3.58 19.86
CA LEU A 99 4.82 4.25 18.61
C LEU A 99 5.94 5.27 18.84
N ASP A 100 6.95 5.24 18.00
CA ASP A 100 8.10 6.15 18.08
C ASP A 100 7.89 7.52 17.41
N GLY A 101 6.75 7.70 16.74
CA GLY A 101 6.41 8.93 16.00
C GLY A 101 7.11 9.09 14.65
N SER A 102 7.95 8.15 14.27
CA SER A 102 8.71 8.16 13.01
C SER A 102 7.82 7.78 11.82
N ASP A 103 8.02 8.47 10.69
CA ASP A 103 7.36 8.13 9.43
C ASP A 103 7.89 6.81 8.84
N LEU A 104 9.15 6.48 9.08
CA LEU A 104 9.75 5.22 8.62
C LEU A 104 9.09 4.02 9.29
N LYS A 105 8.94 4.06 10.62
CA LYS A 105 8.23 3.00 11.35
C LYS A 105 6.74 2.90 10.97
N ARG A 106 6.14 3.98 10.51
CA ARG A 106 4.80 3.91 9.92
C ARG A 106 4.81 3.16 8.59
N ILE A 107 5.81 3.38 7.75
CA ILE A 107 5.97 2.63 6.49
C ILE A 107 6.15 1.15 6.77
N ASP A 108 7.01 0.77 7.72
CA ASP A 108 7.22 -0.62 8.13
C ASP A 108 5.88 -1.27 8.53
N ARG A 109 5.11 -0.62 9.41
CA ARG A 109 3.79 -1.13 9.83
C ARG A 109 2.78 -1.25 8.68
N GLN A 110 2.84 -0.32 7.71
CA GLN A 110 2.00 -0.41 6.51
C GLN A 110 2.42 -1.58 5.63
N GLN A 111 3.71 -1.86 5.49
CA GLN A 111 4.22 -3.03 4.77
C GLN A 111 3.83 -4.33 5.46
N ASP A 112 3.99 -4.41 6.79
CA ASP A 112 3.56 -5.58 7.58
C ASP A 112 2.07 -5.86 7.40
N LEU A 113 1.24 -4.82 7.43
CA LEU A 113 -0.20 -4.91 7.22
C LEU A 113 -0.54 -5.40 5.81
N LEU A 114 0.10 -4.84 4.77
CA LEU A 114 -0.11 -5.27 3.39
C LEU A 114 0.36 -6.72 3.17
N ASN A 115 1.49 -7.10 3.76
CA ASN A 115 2.00 -8.47 3.74
C ASN A 115 1.01 -9.46 4.39
N ALA A 116 0.49 -9.10 5.57
CA ALA A 116 -0.50 -9.91 6.26
C ALA A 116 -1.84 -10.01 5.50
N MET A 117 -2.27 -8.93 4.83
CA MET A 117 -3.43 -8.96 3.93
C MET A 117 -3.21 -9.89 2.75
N ALA A 118 -2.06 -9.77 2.06
CA ALA A 118 -1.71 -10.64 0.93
C ALA A 118 -1.66 -12.12 1.36
N SER A 119 -1.01 -12.39 2.50
CA SER A 119 -0.97 -13.73 3.09
C SER A 119 -2.37 -14.29 3.37
N THR A 120 -3.26 -13.46 3.91
CA THR A 120 -4.64 -13.85 4.20
C THR A 120 -5.41 -14.20 2.93
N VAL A 121 -5.28 -13.39 1.87
CA VAL A 121 -5.92 -13.63 0.57
C VAL A 121 -5.43 -14.95 -0.04
N LEU A 122 -4.12 -15.17 -0.03
CA LEU A 122 -3.51 -16.38 -0.61
C LEU A 122 -3.85 -17.63 0.22
N SER A 123 -3.79 -17.56 1.55
CA SER A 123 -4.06 -18.71 2.43
C SER A 123 -5.51 -19.15 2.39
N LYS A 124 -6.45 -18.25 2.18
CA LYS A 124 -7.89 -18.55 2.06
C LYS A 124 -8.29 -19.06 0.68
N ASN A 125 -7.33 -19.25 -0.22
CA ASN A 125 -7.59 -19.65 -1.60
C ASN A 125 -8.62 -18.76 -2.33
N LEU A 126 -8.74 -17.49 -1.93
CA LEU A 126 -9.70 -16.55 -2.53
C LEU A 126 -9.54 -16.45 -4.05
N LEU A 127 -8.30 -16.56 -4.55
CA LEU A 127 -7.99 -16.51 -5.98
C LEU A 127 -8.47 -17.76 -6.75
N THR A 128 -8.79 -18.85 -6.06
CA THR A 128 -9.26 -20.12 -6.66
C THR A 128 -10.75 -20.38 -6.44
N ASP A 129 -11.34 -19.76 -5.43
CA ASP A 129 -12.77 -19.80 -5.13
C ASP A 129 -13.48 -18.65 -5.86
N THR A 130 -13.97 -18.92 -7.06
CA THR A 130 -14.62 -17.91 -7.90
C THR A 130 -15.78 -17.17 -7.23
N PRO A 131 -16.73 -17.82 -6.52
CA PRO A 131 -17.76 -17.13 -5.76
C PRO A 131 -17.20 -16.20 -4.68
N ALA A 132 -16.24 -16.67 -3.88
CA ALA A 132 -15.60 -15.87 -2.83
C ALA A 132 -14.82 -14.68 -3.40
N LEU A 133 -14.11 -14.89 -4.50
CA LEU A 133 -13.41 -13.83 -5.22
C LEU A 133 -14.38 -12.75 -5.72
N ILE A 134 -15.48 -13.14 -6.36
CA ILE A 134 -16.48 -12.18 -6.84
C ILE A 134 -17.11 -11.41 -5.69
N GLN A 135 -17.42 -12.08 -4.58
CA GLN A 135 -17.96 -11.42 -3.38
C GLN A 135 -16.95 -10.42 -2.80
N PHE A 136 -15.70 -10.78 -2.70
CA PHE A 136 -14.62 -9.90 -2.27
C PHE A 136 -14.48 -8.69 -3.20
N LEU A 137 -14.40 -8.91 -4.52
CA LEU A 137 -14.31 -7.84 -5.51
C LEU A 137 -15.52 -6.91 -5.47
N ASN A 138 -16.73 -7.43 -5.32
CA ASN A 138 -17.94 -6.61 -5.16
C ASN A 138 -17.87 -5.73 -3.90
N SER A 139 -17.38 -6.26 -2.79
CA SER A 139 -17.22 -5.50 -1.55
C SER A 139 -16.15 -4.42 -1.69
N ALA A 140 -15.04 -4.75 -2.35
CA ALA A 140 -13.93 -3.84 -2.60
C ALA A 140 -14.31 -2.72 -3.60
N THR A 141 -14.87 -3.07 -4.77
CA THR A 141 -15.13 -2.12 -5.87
C THR A 141 -16.15 -1.04 -5.52
N SER A 142 -17.04 -1.30 -4.56
CA SER A 142 -18.01 -0.27 -4.11
C SER A 142 -17.34 0.99 -3.53
N SER A 143 -16.04 0.95 -3.26
CA SER A 143 -15.27 2.02 -2.60
C SER A 143 -13.90 2.24 -3.27
N LEU A 144 -13.72 1.71 -4.49
CA LEU A 144 -12.52 1.91 -5.29
C LEU A 144 -12.80 2.84 -6.46
N THR A 145 -11.89 3.76 -6.72
CA THR A 145 -11.80 4.45 -8.01
C THR A 145 -10.66 3.82 -8.80
N VAL A 146 -10.96 3.29 -9.95
CA VAL A 146 -10.01 2.56 -10.80
C VAL A 146 -9.94 3.17 -12.19
N SER A 147 -8.81 3.00 -12.86
CA SER A 147 -8.68 3.36 -14.27
C SER A 147 -9.58 2.49 -15.16
N ASN A 148 -9.82 2.95 -16.39
CA ASN A 148 -10.71 2.27 -17.33
C ASN A 148 -10.31 0.81 -17.59
N GLU A 149 -9.02 0.51 -17.51
CA GLU A 149 -8.46 -0.84 -17.69
C GLU A 149 -8.91 -1.83 -16.60
N PHE A 150 -9.35 -1.32 -15.45
CA PHE A 150 -9.83 -2.11 -14.31
C PHE A 150 -11.26 -1.77 -13.91
N SER A 151 -12.03 -1.17 -14.83
CA SER A 151 -13.36 -0.62 -14.52
C SER A 151 -14.45 -1.68 -14.33
N SER A 152 -14.24 -2.89 -14.82
CA SER A 152 -15.19 -3.99 -14.65
C SER A 152 -14.72 -5.01 -13.63
N ILE A 153 -15.67 -5.66 -12.95
CA ILE A 153 -15.39 -6.81 -12.06
C ILE A 153 -14.69 -7.93 -12.82
N THR A 154 -14.99 -8.09 -14.11
CA THR A 154 -14.36 -9.10 -14.97
C THR A 154 -12.89 -8.81 -15.17
N ASP A 155 -12.50 -7.54 -15.39
CA ASP A 155 -11.11 -7.14 -15.55
C ASP A 155 -10.33 -7.33 -14.25
N LEU A 156 -10.92 -6.93 -13.11
CA LEU A 156 -10.35 -7.16 -11.79
C LEU A 156 -10.22 -8.66 -11.45
N ALA A 157 -11.22 -9.45 -11.81
CA ALA A 157 -11.15 -10.90 -11.65
C ALA A 157 -10.06 -11.50 -12.55
N GLY A 158 -9.90 -11.00 -13.80
CA GLY A 158 -8.83 -11.39 -14.70
C GLY A 158 -7.45 -11.08 -14.12
N LEU A 159 -7.28 -9.88 -13.57
CA LEU A 159 -6.05 -9.49 -12.87
C LEU A 159 -5.79 -10.38 -11.65
N ALA A 160 -6.79 -10.62 -10.81
CA ALA A 160 -6.66 -11.50 -9.65
C ALA A 160 -6.28 -12.94 -10.06
N LEU A 161 -6.88 -13.46 -11.13
CA LEU A 161 -6.58 -14.80 -11.65
C LEU A 161 -5.17 -14.88 -12.27
N SER A 162 -4.64 -13.79 -12.84
CA SER A 162 -3.26 -13.75 -13.33
C SER A 162 -2.23 -13.91 -12.21
N LEU A 163 -2.62 -13.56 -10.98
CA LEU A 163 -1.82 -13.77 -9.78
C LEU A 163 -1.93 -15.19 -9.20
N LYS A 164 -2.76 -16.04 -9.83
CA LYS A 164 -2.86 -17.45 -9.43
C LYS A 164 -1.51 -18.15 -9.62
N GLY A 165 -0.99 -18.67 -8.54
CA GLY A 165 0.35 -19.31 -8.54
C GLY A 165 1.46 -18.43 -7.97
N VAL A 166 1.19 -17.16 -7.68
CA VAL A 166 2.08 -16.34 -6.88
C VAL A 166 2.06 -16.87 -5.44
N SER A 167 3.24 -17.18 -4.92
CA SER A 167 3.42 -17.56 -3.51
C SER A 167 3.85 -16.35 -2.70
N MET A 168 3.70 -16.42 -1.38
CA MET A 168 4.20 -15.36 -0.48
C MET A 168 5.70 -15.13 -0.63
N ASP A 169 6.48 -16.18 -0.92
CA ASP A 169 7.93 -16.08 -1.14
C ASP A 169 8.29 -15.26 -2.40
N SER A 170 7.32 -15.07 -3.30
CA SER A 170 7.49 -14.27 -4.52
C SER A 170 7.08 -12.81 -4.35
N ILE A 171 6.49 -12.45 -3.20
CA ILE A 171 6.07 -11.09 -2.89
C ILE A 171 7.13 -10.42 -2.03
N VAL A 172 7.72 -9.35 -2.55
CA VAL A 172 8.75 -8.58 -1.84
C VAL A 172 8.21 -7.17 -1.57
N PHE A 173 8.26 -6.76 -0.32
CA PHE A 173 8.00 -5.38 0.10
C PHE A 173 9.35 -4.71 0.34
N GLU A 174 9.66 -3.71 -0.45
CA GLU A 174 10.94 -3.00 -0.37
C GLU A 174 10.70 -1.51 -0.17
N THR A 175 11.43 -0.92 0.76
CA THR A 175 11.45 0.53 0.92
C THR A 175 12.52 1.11 0.02
N VAL A 176 12.12 2.03 -0.86
CA VAL A 176 13.08 2.73 -1.73
C VAL A 176 14.15 3.39 -0.87
N PRO A 177 15.44 3.19 -1.16
CA PRO A 177 16.53 3.76 -0.37
C PRO A 177 16.48 5.28 -0.29
N ILE A 178 16.34 5.81 0.93
CA ILE A 178 16.21 7.24 1.22
C ILE A 178 17.28 7.72 2.20
N MET A 179 17.46 9.02 2.24
CA MET A 179 18.28 9.72 3.22
C MET A 179 17.64 11.07 3.57
N ASP A 180 18.05 11.64 4.69
CA ASP A 180 17.60 12.99 5.06
C ASP A 180 17.96 13.99 3.97
N ALA A 181 17.04 14.89 3.65
CA ALA A 181 17.32 15.93 2.68
C ALA A 181 18.36 16.91 3.24
N PRO A 182 19.45 17.23 2.50
CA PRO A 182 20.50 18.11 2.98
C PRO A 182 20.01 19.51 3.38
N SER A 183 18.90 19.96 2.81
CA SER A 183 18.30 21.27 3.06
C SER A 183 17.23 21.29 4.14
N ASP A 184 16.71 20.14 4.55
CA ASP A 184 15.61 20.06 5.54
C ASP A 184 15.53 18.64 6.13
N LYS A 185 15.95 18.49 7.37
CA LYS A 185 15.94 17.20 8.10
C LYS A 185 14.54 16.60 8.33
N ASN A 186 13.48 17.37 8.09
CA ASN A 186 12.11 16.86 8.14
C ASN A 186 11.65 16.26 6.80
N ARG A 187 12.52 16.20 5.81
CA ARG A 187 12.26 15.66 4.49
C ARG A 187 13.27 14.59 4.15
N VAL A 188 12.85 13.66 3.31
CA VAL A 188 13.73 12.63 2.77
C VAL A 188 13.87 12.80 1.26
N VAL A 189 15.00 12.36 0.74
CA VAL A 189 15.28 12.25 -0.69
C VAL A 189 15.80 10.86 -1.00
N TRP A 190 15.61 10.43 -2.23
CA TRP A 190 16.17 9.16 -2.69
C TRP A 190 17.69 9.21 -2.72
N THR A 191 18.31 8.11 -2.30
CA THR A 191 19.76 7.91 -2.48
C THR A 191 20.07 7.51 -3.93
N SER A 192 21.34 7.41 -4.27
CA SER A 192 21.75 6.90 -5.59
C SER A 192 21.29 5.46 -5.84
N ALA A 193 21.19 4.63 -4.78
CA ALA A 193 20.73 3.24 -4.87
C ALA A 193 19.25 3.11 -5.30
N ALA A 194 18.43 4.13 -5.08
CA ALA A 194 17.05 4.15 -5.59
C ALA A 194 16.98 4.02 -7.12
N LYS A 195 18.01 4.47 -7.84
CA LYS A 195 18.06 4.34 -9.30
C LYS A 195 18.12 2.88 -9.75
N ASP A 196 18.81 2.05 -8.99
CA ASP A 196 18.94 0.62 -9.30
C ASP A 196 17.62 -0.10 -9.07
N VAL A 197 16.87 0.29 -8.02
CA VAL A 197 15.52 -0.19 -7.76
C VAL A 197 14.60 0.12 -8.95
N TRP A 198 14.56 1.38 -9.39
CA TRP A 198 13.70 1.78 -10.51
C TRP A 198 14.13 1.19 -11.84
N ALA A 199 15.44 1.04 -12.08
CA ALA A 199 15.96 0.39 -13.27
C ALA A 199 15.56 -1.10 -13.32
N SER A 200 15.62 -1.78 -12.19
CA SER A 200 15.19 -3.18 -12.07
C SER A 200 13.70 -3.34 -12.33
N MET A 201 12.87 -2.47 -11.75
CA MET A 201 11.42 -2.46 -12.02
C MET A 201 11.11 -2.19 -13.50
N ALA A 202 11.78 -1.22 -14.11
CA ALA A 202 11.57 -0.90 -15.52
C ALA A 202 12.02 -2.02 -16.47
N ALA A 203 12.99 -2.84 -16.06
CA ALA A 203 13.52 -3.96 -16.81
C ALA A 203 12.82 -5.30 -16.51
N ASP A 204 11.86 -5.32 -15.60
CA ASP A 204 11.18 -6.53 -15.10
C ASP A 204 12.16 -7.60 -14.59
N VAL A 205 13.14 -7.15 -13.80
CA VAL A 205 14.13 -8.03 -13.14
C VAL A 205 14.06 -7.87 -11.62
N PRO A 206 14.55 -8.86 -10.85
CA PRO A 206 14.53 -8.78 -9.38
C PRO A 206 15.21 -7.50 -8.87
N ILE A 207 14.55 -6.85 -7.90
CA ILE A 207 15.10 -5.66 -7.23
C ILE A 207 16.32 -6.09 -6.40
N PRO A 208 17.45 -5.36 -6.48
CA PRO A 208 18.59 -5.61 -5.60
C PRO A 208 18.14 -5.46 -4.15
N GLN A 209 18.33 -6.52 -3.36
CA GLN A 209 18.00 -6.42 -1.93
C GLN A 209 18.96 -5.41 -1.29
N SER A 210 18.41 -4.40 -0.63
CA SER A 210 19.20 -3.54 0.23
C SER A 210 19.78 -4.40 1.35
N GLU A 211 21.10 -4.41 1.51
CA GLU A 211 21.69 -4.95 2.72
C GLU A 211 21.09 -4.16 3.89
N THR A 212 20.18 -4.79 4.62
CA THR A 212 19.63 -4.23 5.84
C THR A 212 20.80 -3.91 6.75
N ALA A 213 21.07 -2.63 6.92
CA ALA A 213 22.03 -2.17 7.92
C ALA A 213 21.59 -2.73 9.29
N SER A 214 22.38 -3.66 9.78
CA SER A 214 22.24 -4.31 11.10
C SER A 214 22.40 -3.30 12.21
#